data_105d28e0b70ea2d5461cc686b6107a2a
#
_entry.id   105d28e0b70ea2d5461cc686b6107a2a
#
_cell.length_a   1.000
_cell.length_b   1.000
_cell.length_c   1.000
_cell.angle_alpha   90.00
_cell.angle_beta   90.00
_cell.angle_gamma   90.00
#
_symmetry.space_group_name_H-M   'P 1'
#
loop_
_entity.id
_entity.type
_entity.pdbx_description
1 polymer ?
#
loop_
_entity_poly.entity_id
_entity_poly.type
_entity_poly.pdbx_seq_one_letter_code
_entity_poly.pdbx_strand_id
1 'polypeptide(L)'
;MERMQQIERRIAKIKQALAELGDMRPGSLSTQTRSWGGQYCQLSYTHLGKGHTQYVPQERLQEVKRQLANYRKFKDLSQEWVNLAIELCKLKAAQTEKK
;
A
#
# COMPACT_ATOMS: atom_id res chain seq x y z
N MET A 1 -4.37 -18.17 23.49
CA MET A 1 -2.92 -18.41 23.28
C MET A 1 -2.62 -18.68 21.85
N GLU A 2 -3.29 -19.66 21.24
CA GLU A 2 -3.06 -19.95 19.83
C GLU A 2 -3.33 -18.75 18.95
N ARG A 3 -4.42 -17.99 19.23
CA ARG A 3 -4.74 -16.83 18.40
C ARG A 3 -3.65 -15.77 18.45
N MET A 4 -3.09 -15.52 19.63
CA MET A 4 -2.00 -14.55 19.76
C MET A 4 -0.78 -14.98 18.96
N GLN A 5 -0.44 -16.25 19.00
CA GLN A 5 0.69 -16.77 18.23
C GLN A 5 0.44 -16.67 16.73
N GLN A 6 -0.79 -16.96 16.30
CA GLN A 6 -1.15 -16.80 14.89
C GLN A 6 -0.99 -15.37 14.43
N ILE A 7 -1.45 -14.42 15.24
CA ILE A 7 -1.35 -13.00 14.93
C ILE A 7 0.11 -12.59 14.84
N GLU A 8 0.91 -12.98 15.81
CA GLU A 8 2.33 -12.61 15.82
C GLU A 8 3.08 -13.18 14.62
N ARG A 9 2.76 -14.42 14.23
CA ARG A 9 3.35 -15.01 13.02
C ARG A 9 2.95 -14.26 11.77
N ARG A 10 1.67 -13.88 11.68
CA ARG A 10 1.19 -13.14 10.51
C ARG A 10 1.83 -11.76 10.44
N ILE A 11 1.95 -11.08 11.59
CA ILE A 11 2.61 -9.76 11.64
C ILE A 11 4.06 -9.89 11.19
N ALA A 12 4.76 -10.94 11.62
CA ALA A 12 6.14 -11.15 11.19
C ALA A 12 6.24 -11.31 9.68
N LYS A 13 5.30 -12.04 9.07
CA LYS A 13 5.28 -12.20 7.62
C LYS A 13 4.98 -10.88 6.92
N ILE A 14 4.09 -10.07 7.48
CA ILE A 14 3.77 -8.76 6.92
C ILE A 14 5.01 -7.87 6.96
N LYS A 15 5.72 -7.85 8.08
CA LYS A 15 6.93 -7.05 8.19
C LYS A 15 7.96 -7.46 7.14
N GLN A 16 8.12 -8.76 6.93
CA GLN A 16 9.04 -9.25 5.94
C GLN A 16 8.60 -8.85 4.52
N ALA A 17 7.32 -8.99 4.22
CA ALA A 17 6.80 -8.61 2.92
C ALA A 17 6.98 -7.12 2.66
N LEU A 18 6.78 -6.28 3.69
CA LEU A 18 6.99 -4.84 3.56
C LEU A 18 8.45 -4.52 3.29
N ALA A 19 9.37 -5.23 3.95
CA ALA A 19 10.80 -5.00 3.75
C ALA A 19 11.26 -5.39 2.34
N GLU A 20 10.52 -6.30 1.69
CA GLU A 20 10.86 -6.75 0.35
C GLU A 20 10.23 -5.90 -0.76
N LEU A 21 9.34 -4.97 -0.40
CA LEU A 21 8.74 -4.10 -1.41
C LEU A 21 9.80 -3.21 -2.03
N GLY A 22 9.72 -3.05 -3.37
CA GLY A 22 10.57 -2.09 -4.06
C GLY A 22 10.00 -0.70 -3.98
N ASP A 23 10.49 0.16 -4.86
CA ASP A 23 10.01 1.53 -4.92
C ASP A 23 8.49 1.58 -5.07
N MET A 24 7.88 2.55 -4.43
CA MET A 24 6.44 2.71 -4.49
C MET A 24 6.05 4.17 -4.57
N ARG A 25 4.84 4.42 -5.06
CA ARG A 25 4.28 5.76 -5.06
C ARG A 25 2.76 5.68 -5.14
N PRO A 26 2.06 6.67 -4.56
CA PRO A 26 0.60 6.73 -4.71
C PRO A 26 0.22 7.27 -6.09
N GLY A 27 -1.01 7.02 -6.49
CA GLY A 27 -1.55 7.63 -7.68
C GLY A 27 -2.43 6.71 -8.49
N SER A 28 -3.04 7.28 -9.52
CA SER A 28 -3.87 6.57 -10.49
C SER A 28 -3.44 6.93 -11.88
N LEU A 29 -3.29 5.92 -12.73
CA LEU A 29 -3.00 6.13 -14.14
C LEU A 29 -4.30 6.24 -14.91
N SER A 30 -4.35 7.18 -15.85
CA SER A 30 -5.46 7.30 -16.77
C SER A 30 -4.91 7.54 -18.18
N THR A 31 -5.68 7.11 -19.18
CA THR A 31 -5.34 7.35 -20.57
C THR A 31 -6.14 8.54 -21.06
N GLN A 32 -5.43 9.54 -21.59
CA GLN A 32 -6.04 10.74 -22.12
C GLN A 32 -5.89 10.77 -23.64
N THR A 33 -6.86 11.37 -24.31
CA THR A 33 -6.83 11.50 -25.76
C THR A 33 -6.52 12.95 -26.12
N ARG A 34 -5.52 13.14 -26.98
CA ARG A 34 -5.18 14.47 -27.49
C ARG A 34 -6.16 14.90 -28.57
N SER A 35 -6.27 16.21 -28.76
CA SER A 35 -7.22 16.74 -29.73
C SER A 35 -6.94 16.27 -31.17
N TRP A 36 -5.70 15.90 -31.47
CA TRP A 36 -5.34 15.42 -32.79
C TRP A 36 -5.34 13.88 -32.89
N GLY A 37 -5.88 13.19 -31.88
CA GLY A 37 -6.09 11.74 -31.95
C GLY A 37 -5.05 10.87 -31.27
N GLY A 38 -3.97 11.41 -30.78
CA GLY A 38 -2.99 10.64 -30.05
C GLY A 38 -3.42 10.40 -28.60
N GLN A 39 -2.89 9.35 -28.00
CA GLN A 39 -3.17 9.03 -26.59
C GLN A 39 -1.91 9.15 -25.76
N TYR A 40 -2.08 9.45 -24.48
CA TYR A 40 -0.98 9.51 -23.55
C TYR A 40 -1.47 9.11 -22.17
N CYS A 41 -0.55 8.70 -21.29
CA CYS A 41 -0.87 8.33 -19.93
C CYS A 41 -0.58 9.46 -18.97
N GLN A 42 -1.47 9.63 -18.01
CA GLN A 42 -1.38 10.69 -17.02
C GLN A 42 -1.51 10.07 -15.64
N LEU A 43 -0.64 10.51 -14.73
CA LEU A 43 -0.64 10.04 -13.34
C LEU A 43 -1.20 11.15 -12.47
N SER A 44 -2.25 10.83 -11.71
CA SER A 44 -2.86 11.77 -10.76
C SER A 44 -2.64 11.27 -9.36
N TYR A 45 -2.22 12.15 -8.47
CA TYR A 45 -2.01 11.78 -7.06
C TYR A 45 -2.19 12.99 -6.18
N THR A 46 -2.43 12.71 -4.89
CA THR A 46 -2.54 13.75 -3.87
C THR A 46 -1.40 13.57 -2.89
N HIS A 47 -0.72 14.66 -2.59
CA HIS A 47 0.40 14.63 -1.65
C HIS A 47 0.35 15.89 -0.81
N LEU A 48 0.40 15.70 0.52
CA LEU A 48 0.34 16.81 1.48
C LEU A 48 -0.88 17.71 1.25
N GLY A 49 -2.02 17.08 0.92
CA GLY A 49 -3.28 17.77 0.73
C GLY A 49 -3.44 18.45 -0.61
N LYS A 50 -2.47 18.32 -1.52
CA LYS A 50 -2.52 18.95 -2.84
C LYS A 50 -2.59 17.90 -3.93
N GLY A 51 -3.47 18.13 -4.90
CA GLY A 51 -3.58 17.28 -6.07
C GLY A 51 -2.49 17.62 -7.08
N HIS A 52 -1.96 16.58 -7.71
CA HIS A 52 -0.92 16.71 -8.72
C HIS A 52 -1.27 15.86 -9.94
N THR A 53 -0.86 16.32 -11.11
CA THR A 53 -1.06 15.59 -12.34
C THR A 53 0.25 15.62 -13.10
N GLN A 54 0.62 14.48 -13.68
CA GLN A 54 1.93 14.33 -14.27
C GLN A 54 1.84 13.47 -15.52
N TYR A 55 2.46 13.91 -16.60
CA TYR A 55 2.58 13.13 -17.82
C TYR A 55 3.52 11.96 -17.58
N VAL A 56 3.17 10.77 -18.10
CA VAL A 56 4.01 9.58 -17.97
C VAL A 56 4.46 9.15 -19.36
N PRO A 57 5.76 9.31 -19.68
CA PRO A 57 6.28 8.84 -20.96
C PRO A 57 6.14 7.34 -21.13
N GLN A 58 6.02 6.88 -22.36
CA GLN A 58 5.83 5.47 -22.67
C GLN A 58 6.94 4.61 -22.05
N GLU A 59 8.19 5.07 -22.11
CA GLU A 59 9.33 4.31 -21.60
C GLU A 59 9.35 4.22 -20.06
N ARG A 60 8.58 5.06 -19.37
CA ARG A 60 8.48 5.03 -17.91
C ARG A 60 7.22 4.30 -17.42
N LEU A 61 6.33 3.95 -18.33
CA LEU A 61 5.01 3.44 -17.96
C LEU A 61 5.07 2.16 -17.13
N GLN A 62 5.91 1.21 -17.53
CA GLN A 62 6.02 -0.05 -16.81
C GLN A 62 6.54 0.16 -15.38
N GLU A 63 7.53 1.02 -15.23
CA GLU A 63 8.08 1.32 -13.91
C GLU A 63 7.05 1.98 -13.01
N VAL A 64 6.31 2.95 -13.55
CA VAL A 64 5.26 3.63 -12.80
C VAL A 64 4.18 2.64 -12.37
N LYS A 65 3.76 1.75 -13.26
CA LYS A 65 2.76 0.72 -12.92
C LYS A 65 3.26 -0.16 -11.77
N ARG A 66 4.53 -0.54 -11.81
CA ARG A 66 5.13 -1.36 -10.76
C ARG A 66 5.11 -0.63 -9.42
N GLN A 67 5.47 0.64 -9.42
CA GLN A 67 5.49 1.45 -8.20
C GLN A 67 4.09 1.63 -7.62
N LEU A 68 3.10 1.82 -8.48
CA LEU A 68 1.71 1.94 -8.04
C LEU A 68 1.22 0.62 -7.42
N ALA A 69 1.57 -0.50 -8.02
CA ALA A 69 1.21 -1.81 -7.49
C ALA A 69 1.87 -2.05 -6.14
N ASN A 70 3.13 -1.66 -5.99
CA ASN A 70 3.84 -1.77 -4.73
C ASN A 70 3.18 -0.92 -3.65
N TYR A 71 2.74 0.28 -3.99
CA TYR A 71 2.07 1.14 -3.02
C TYR A 71 0.74 0.54 -2.57
N ARG A 72 -0.02 -0.03 -3.50
CA ARG A 72 -1.28 -0.70 -3.16
C ARG A 72 -1.02 -1.86 -2.20
N LYS A 73 -0.01 -2.65 -2.50
CA LYS A 73 0.38 -3.76 -1.64
C LYS A 73 0.80 -3.28 -0.25
N PHE A 74 1.56 -2.18 -0.20
CA PHE A 74 1.94 -1.57 1.06
C PHE A 74 0.71 -1.17 1.87
N LYS A 75 -0.26 -0.53 1.24
CA LYS A 75 -1.47 -0.11 1.94
C LYS A 75 -2.26 -1.30 2.49
N ASP A 76 -2.40 -2.35 1.69
CA ASP A 76 -3.14 -3.54 2.11
C ASP A 76 -2.44 -4.23 3.27
N LEU A 77 -1.13 -4.40 3.18
CA LEU A 77 -0.35 -5.04 4.25
C LEU A 77 -0.36 -4.20 5.52
N SER A 78 -0.21 -2.89 5.37
CA SER A 78 -0.23 -1.99 6.53
C SER A 78 -1.57 -2.01 7.22
N GLN A 79 -2.66 -2.02 6.46
CA GLN A 79 -3.99 -2.07 7.04
C GLN A 79 -4.21 -3.38 7.79
N GLU A 80 -3.76 -4.49 7.20
CA GLU A 80 -3.87 -5.79 7.86
C GLU A 80 -3.07 -5.79 9.17
N TRP A 81 -1.88 -5.22 9.14
CA TRP A 81 -1.05 -5.12 10.35
C TRP A 81 -1.76 -4.33 11.44
N VAL A 82 -2.34 -3.18 11.08
CA VAL A 82 -3.07 -2.36 12.04
C VAL A 82 -4.21 -3.16 12.66
N ASN A 83 -4.98 -3.86 11.83
CA ASN A 83 -6.10 -4.66 12.32
C ASN A 83 -5.63 -5.74 13.30
N LEU A 84 -4.56 -6.43 12.94
CA LEU A 84 -4.00 -7.48 13.79
C LEU A 84 -3.39 -6.92 15.07
N ALA A 85 -2.73 -5.76 14.98
CA ALA A 85 -2.12 -5.12 16.15
C ALA A 85 -3.19 -4.72 17.17
N ILE A 86 -4.33 -4.23 16.69
CA ILE A 86 -5.43 -3.88 17.57
C ILE A 86 -5.96 -5.13 18.28
N GLU A 87 -6.17 -6.19 17.54
CA GLU A 87 -6.65 -7.45 18.12
C GLU A 87 -5.64 -7.99 19.14
N LEU A 88 -4.37 -7.98 18.79
CA LEU A 88 -3.31 -8.46 19.68
C LEU A 88 -3.27 -7.64 20.97
N CYS A 89 -3.40 -6.34 20.86
CA CYS A 89 -3.42 -5.46 22.02
C CYS A 89 -4.57 -5.81 22.96
N LYS A 90 -5.75 -6.06 22.39
CA LYS A 90 -6.92 -6.43 23.19
C LYS A 90 -6.72 -7.77 23.88
N LEU A 91 -6.13 -8.75 23.19
CA LEU A 91 -5.87 -10.04 23.80
C LEU A 91 -4.87 -9.96 24.93
N LYS A 92 -3.83 -9.15 24.78
CA LYS A 92 -2.85 -8.97 25.83
C LYS A 92 -3.45 -8.26 27.05
N ALA A 93 -4.30 -7.26 26.79
CA ALA A 93 -4.98 -6.57 27.88
C ALA A 93 -5.89 -7.51 28.66
N ALA A 94 -6.62 -8.39 27.94
CA ALA A 94 -7.49 -9.35 28.58
C ALA A 94 -6.71 -10.32 29.49
N GLN A 95 -5.52 -10.72 29.05
CA GLN A 95 -4.68 -11.59 29.88
C GLN A 95 -4.24 -10.87 31.15
N THR A 96 -3.90 -9.59 31.04
CA THR A 96 -3.48 -8.82 32.19
C THR A 96 -4.62 -8.63 33.19
N GLU A 97 -5.85 -8.45 32.69
CA GLU A 97 -7.00 -8.22 33.53
C GLU A 97 -7.47 -9.48 34.27
N LYS A 98 -7.05 -10.64 33.81
CA LYS A 98 -7.48 -11.92 34.40
C LYS A 98 -6.71 -12.35 35.61
N LYS A 99 -6.05 -11.46 36.27
CA LYS A 99 -5.33 -11.83 37.50
C LYS A 99 -6.26 -11.98 38.70
#